data_943f5f26a5c8b7ca92127e78a0def0f5
#
_entry.id   943f5f26a5c8b7ca92127e78a0def0f5
#
_cell.length_a   1.000
_cell.length_b   1.000
_cell.length_c   1.000
_cell.angle_alpha   90.00
_cell.angle_beta   90.00
_cell.angle_gamma   90.00
#
_symmetry.space_group_name_H-M   'P 1'
#
loop_
_entity.id
_entity.type
_entity.pdbx_description
1 polymer ?
#
loop_
_entity_poly.entity_id
_entity_poly.type
_entity_poly.pdbx_seq_one_letter_code
_entity_poly.pdbx_strand_id
1 'polypeptide(L)'
;MANENGARLRFRPAGSAARQHGAPEYGPLGTGCPAVEQAVTALYKAQNEESFWTLMNALNYALELDTRVLVPLQAAPDSEKGSASWAEHPVPAEKAQDLPLWTLRTQKGKNYLPIFTSVKTAEADRGTAARPMAELLLVDAMQKVLDSKEMDGIVLDPWTTSATLDASLLNGLLHASRDTDEPGEEELHKGSQAALAGQWADALHYYEQAAEQGRAEALSMLGELLYEGKGVRRSAVQARRMWKKAAEAGDVLAMIALGDDCMASGKGPEIGRASCRERV
;
A
#
# COMPACT_ATOMS: atom_id res chain seq x y z
N MET A 1 14.32 -25.54 0.86
CA MET A 1 13.05 -25.97 1.46
C MET A 1 12.08 -24.84 1.27
N ALA A 2 11.16 -24.99 0.34
CA ALA A 2 10.17 -23.98 0.00
C ALA A 2 9.16 -23.88 1.14
N ASN A 3 8.89 -22.67 1.62
CA ASN A 3 7.84 -22.43 2.58
C ASN A 3 6.55 -22.19 1.82
N GLU A 4 5.73 -23.23 1.75
CA GLU A 4 4.39 -23.22 1.15
C GLU A 4 3.38 -22.57 2.11
N ASN A 5 3.48 -21.27 2.30
CA ASN A 5 2.40 -20.51 2.87
C ASN A 5 2.22 -19.26 2.01
N GLY A 6 1.36 -19.40 0.99
CA GLY A 6 0.83 -18.27 0.21
C GLY A 6 -0.10 -17.40 1.06
N ALA A 7 0.45 -16.77 2.08
CA ALA A 7 -0.22 -15.70 2.79
C ALA A 7 -0.19 -14.47 1.86
N ARG A 8 -1.27 -14.24 1.13
CA ARG A 8 -1.51 -12.98 0.43
C ARG A 8 -1.39 -11.86 1.46
N LEU A 9 -0.43 -10.95 1.25
CA LEU A 9 -0.27 -9.74 2.05
C LEU A 9 -1.56 -8.91 1.89
N ARG A 10 -2.47 -9.02 2.86
CA ARG A 10 -3.66 -8.17 2.91
C ARG A 10 -3.29 -6.90 3.63
N PHE A 11 -3.22 -5.78 2.90
CA PHE A 11 -3.09 -4.46 3.49
C PHE A 11 -4.34 -4.17 4.31
N ARG A 12 -4.15 -3.87 5.58
CA ARG A 12 -5.21 -3.34 6.43
C ARG A 12 -5.35 -1.86 6.11
N PRO A 13 -6.53 -1.34 5.72
CA PRO A 13 -6.69 0.10 5.61
C PRO A 13 -6.40 0.73 6.96
N ALA A 14 -5.50 1.72 6.98
CA ALA A 14 -5.14 2.44 8.18
C ALA A 14 -6.39 3.13 8.75
N GLY A 15 -6.90 2.62 9.87
CA GLY A 15 -7.99 3.26 10.58
C GLY A 15 -7.63 4.69 10.97
N SER A 16 -8.51 5.61 10.68
CA SER A 16 -8.71 6.99 11.19
C SER A 16 -7.52 7.87 11.62
N ALA A 17 -6.30 7.40 11.76
CA ALA A 17 -5.15 8.19 12.14
C ALA A 17 -4.60 9.08 10.99
N ALA A 18 -4.89 8.75 9.73
CA ALA A 18 -4.38 9.50 8.58
C ALA A 18 -5.10 10.84 8.32
N ARG A 19 -6.19 11.15 9.02
CA ARG A 19 -6.97 12.37 8.80
C ARG A 19 -6.52 13.60 9.60
N GLN A 20 -5.48 13.52 10.42
CA GLN A 20 -4.97 14.67 11.19
C GLN A 20 -3.74 15.34 10.59
N HIS A 21 -3.15 14.77 9.55
CA HIS A 21 -2.08 15.43 8.83
C HIS A 21 -2.68 16.12 7.60
N GLY A 22 -2.56 17.46 7.57
CA GLY A 22 -2.91 18.28 6.40
C GLY A 22 -2.27 17.71 5.14
N ALA A 23 -2.83 18.08 3.97
CA ALA A 23 -2.28 17.68 2.68
C ALA A 23 -0.75 17.78 2.71
N PRO A 24 -0.02 16.77 2.21
CA PRO A 24 1.44 16.78 2.24
C PRO A 24 1.93 18.06 1.56
N GLU A 25 2.71 18.87 2.28
CA GLU A 25 3.42 19.99 1.68
C GLU A 25 4.47 19.40 0.73
N TYR A 26 4.18 19.45 -0.55
CA TYR A 26 5.19 19.15 -1.57
C TYR A 26 6.30 20.20 -1.45
N GLY A 27 7.57 19.78 -1.51
CA GLY A 27 8.69 20.68 -1.63
C GLY A 27 8.57 21.57 -2.89
N PRO A 28 9.39 22.60 -3.02
CA PRO A 28 9.30 23.60 -4.09
C PRO A 28 9.28 23.04 -5.52
N LEU A 29 9.62 21.79 -5.70
CA LEU A 29 9.61 21.09 -7.00
C LEU A 29 8.44 20.09 -7.14
N GLY A 30 7.53 20.00 -6.18
CA GLY A 30 6.47 18.98 -6.20
C GLY A 30 6.97 17.54 -6.01
N THR A 31 8.24 17.37 -5.64
CA THR A 31 8.91 16.08 -5.46
C THR A 31 8.89 15.69 -3.99
N GLY A 32 8.65 14.42 -3.74
CA GLY A 32 8.78 13.83 -2.42
C GLY A 32 7.47 13.55 -1.71
N CYS A 33 7.55 12.69 -0.73
CA CYS A 33 6.44 12.33 0.14
C CYS A 33 6.90 12.34 1.60
N PRO A 34 6.56 13.38 2.36
CA PRO A 34 6.93 13.46 3.78
C PRO A 34 6.45 12.27 4.61
N ALA A 35 5.34 11.65 4.22
CA ALA A 35 4.84 10.45 4.88
C ALA A 35 5.80 9.26 4.72
N VAL A 36 6.37 9.07 3.52
CA VAL A 36 7.37 8.03 3.26
C VAL A 36 8.66 8.33 4.04
N GLU A 37 9.17 9.58 4.03
CA GLU A 37 10.36 9.98 4.77
C GLU A 37 10.21 9.71 6.28
N GLN A 38 9.06 10.06 6.85
CA GLN A 38 8.75 9.78 8.26
C GLN A 38 8.67 8.29 8.55
N ALA A 39 8.03 7.52 7.67
CA ALA A 39 7.88 6.08 7.83
C ALA A 39 9.23 5.34 7.70
N VAL A 40 10.10 5.75 6.77
CA VAL A 40 11.48 5.25 6.66
C VAL A 40 12.26 5.55 7.93
N THR A 41 12.13 6.77 8.47
CA THR A 41 12.77 7.17 9.73
C THR A 41 12.25 6.34 10.92
N ALA A 42 10.94 6.07 10.97
CA ALA A 42 10.34 5.24 12.01
C ALA A 42 10.85 3.80 11.95
N LEU A 43 10.90 3.21 10.75
CA LEU A 43 11.43 1.87 10.55
C LEU A 43 12.91 1.77 10.94
N TYR A 44 13.73 2.74 10.58
CA TYR A 44 15.13 2.78 10.94
C TYR A 44 15.36 2.79 12.45
N LYS A 45 14.52 3.52 13.20
CA LYS A 45 14.61 3.64 14.66
C LYS A 45 14.07 2.42 15.42
N ALA A 46 12.94 1.91 15.01
CA ALA A 46 12.19 0.92 15.78
C ALA A 46 12.42 -0.53 15.31
N GLN A 47 12.63 -0.75 14.00
CA GLN A 47 12.89 -2.06 13.37
C GLN A 47 11.90 -3.16 13.82
N ASN A 48 10.63 -2.80 13.96
CA ASN A 48 9.55 -3.69 14.38
C ASN A 48 8.48 -3.84 13.28
N GLU A 49 7.56 -4.77 13.48
CA GLU A 49 6.49 -5.05 12.54
C GLU A 49 5.58 -3.84 12.30
N GLU A 50 5.26 -3.08 13.35
CA GLU A 50 4.41 -1.88 13.24
C GLU A 50 5.04 -0.81 12.34
N SER A 51 6.33 -0.54 12.52
CA SER A 51 7.05 0.43 11.68
C SER A 51 7.23 -0.05 10.24
N PHE A 52 7.36 -1.37 10.02
CA PHE A 52 7.35 -1.97 8.69
C PHE A 52 6.00 -1.75 7.98
N TRP A 53 4.90 -2.05 8.65
CA TRP A 53 3.56 -1.82 8.08
C TRP A 53 3.26 -0.34 7.87
N THR A 54 3.77 0.54 8.74
CA THR A 54 3.68 1.99 8.55
C THR A 54 4.37 2.42 7.26
N LEU A 55 5.55 1.86 6.95
CA LEU A 55 6.24 2.15 5.69
C LEU A 55 5.48 1.59 4.48
N MET A 56 4.95 0.35 4.56
CA MET A 56 4.18 -0.23 3.47
C MET A 56 2.93 0.59 3.14
N ASN A 57 2.21 1.04 4.17
CA ASN A 57 1.03 1.90 4.00
C ASN A 57 1.40 3.28 3.43
N ALA A 58 2.52 3.88 3.87
CA ALA A 58 2.99 5.15 3.33
C ALA A 58 3.39 5.05 1.85
N LEU A 59 4.04 3.94 1.46
CA LEU A 59 4.39 3.67 0.06
C LEU A 59 3.15 3.45 -0.81
N ASN A 60 2.18 2.68 -0.32
CA ASN A 60 0.92 2.47 -1.04
C ASN A 60 0.19 3.80 -1.27
N TYR A 61 0.10 4.62 -0.23
CA TYR A 61 -0.47 5.97 -0.33
C TYR A 61 0.30 6.87 -1.32
N ALA A 62 1.64 6.78 -1.34
CA ALA A 62 2.47 7.52 -2.29
C ALA A 62 2.27 7.06 -3.74
N LEU A 63 2.00 5.76 -3.96
CA LEU A 63 1.65 5.21 -5.29
C LEU A 63 0.28 5.72 -5.76
N GLU A 64 -0.72 5.79 -4.88
CA GLU A 64 -2.06 6.32 -5.19
C GLU A 64 -2.04 7.83 -5.53
N LEU A 65 -1.07 8.58 -5.01
CA LEU A 65 -0.91 10.02 -5.23
C LEU A 65 0.01 10.36 -6.42
N ASP A 66 0.43 9.38 -7.22
CA ASP A 66 1.39 9.58 -8.30
C ASP A 66 2.65 10.35 -7.84
N THR A 67 3.15 10.00 -6.65
CA THR A 67 4.26 10.70 -6.02
C THR A 67 5.52 10.60 -6.87
N ARG A 68 6.21 11.74 -7.03
CA ARG A 68 7.48 11.83 -7.73
C ARG A 68 8.65 11.71 -6.77
N VAL A 69 9.69 11.06 -7.22
CA VAL A 69 10.92 10.80 -6.47
C VAL A 69 12.15 11.16 -7.30
N LEU A 70 13.26 11.40 -6.63
CA LEU A 70 14.53 11.69 -7.29
C LEU A 70 15.35 10.40 -7.43
N VAL A 71 15.85 10.17 -8.65
CA VAL A 71 16.66 9.00 -8.99
C VAL A 71 17.94 9.47 -9.68
N PRO A 72 19.13 9.05 -9.23
CA PRO A 72 20.38 9.49 -9.82
C PRO A 72 20.65 8.81 -11.16
N LEU A 73 21.18 9.58 -12.10
CA LEU A 73 21.60 9.13 -13.42
C LEU A 73 23.11 8.78 -13.44
N GLN A 74 23.49 7.89 -14.34
CA GLN A 74 24.88 7.44 -14.46
C GLN A 74 25.79 8.54 -15.05
N ALA A 75 25.29 9.34 -16.00
CA ALA A 75 25.96 10.48 -16.59
C ALA A 75 24.98 11.57 -16.96
N ALA A 76 25.41 12.83 -16.97
CA ALA A 76 24.61 13.92 -17.52
C ALA A 76 24.51 13.77 -19.04
N PRO A 77 23.33 14.08 -19.63
CA PRO A 77 23.16 14.04 -21.09
C PRO A 77 24.07 15.00 -21.84
N ASP A 78 24.54 16.08 -21.18
CA ASP A 78 25.45 17.09 -21.74
C ASP A 78 26.38 17.59 -20.65
N SER A 79 27.46 16.84 -20.38
CA SER A 79 28.46 17.23 -19.40
C SER A 79 29.50 18.20 -19.98
N GLU A 80 29.07 19.30 -20.55
CA GLU A 80 29.95 20.48 -20.68
C GLU A 80 29.53 21.54 -19.67
N LYS A 81 30.37 21.69 -18.65
CA LYS A 81 30.44 22.79 -17.67
C LYS A 81 29.52 22.71 -16.43
N GLY A 82 30.15 22.28 -15.35
CA GLY A 82 29.86 22.82 -14.01
C GLY A 82 28.61 22.26 -13.37
N SER A 83 28.70 21.88 -12.11
CA SER A 83 27.60 21.52 -11.25
C SER A 83 26.32 22.31 -11.51
N ALA A 84 25.58 21.94 -12.54
CA ALA A 84 24.23 22.43 -12.70
C ALA A 84 23.46 21.95 -11.47
N SER A 85 22.86 22.88 -10.75
CA SER A 85 22.03 22.58 -9.60
C SER A 85 20.82 21.76 -10.08
N TRP A 86 20.98 20.44 -10.18
CA TRP A 86 19.86 19.52 -10.47
C TRP A 86 18.72 19.73 -9.45
N ALA A 87 19.02 20.28 -8.27
CA ALA A 87 18.05 20.63 -7.25
C ALA A 87 17.04 21.69 -7.73
N GLU A 88 17.44 22.58 -8.64
CA GLU A 88 16.54 23.58 -9.26
C GLU A 88 15.85 23.03 -10.51
N HIS A 89 16.53 22.15 -11.26
CA HIS A 89 16.06 21.63 -12.54
C HIS A 89 16.41 20.14 -12.70
N PRO A 90 15.70 19.22 -12.01
CA PRO A 90 15.87 17.80 -12.25
C PRO A 90 15.48 17.42 -13.67
N VAL A 91 16.06 16.36 -14.21
CA VAL A 91 15.71 15.86 -15.54
C VAL A 91 14.27 15.33 -15.50
N PRO A 92 13.35 15.88 -16.32
CA PRO A 92 11.96 15.42 -16.33
C PRO A 92 11.84 13.96 -16.74
N ALA A 93 10.82 13.27 -16.21
CA ALA A 93 10.56 11.85 -16.46
C ALA A 93 10.58 11.48 -17.95
N GLU A 94 9.97 12.30 -18.81
CA GLU A 94 9.91 12.11 -20.26
C GLU A 94 11.29 11.99 -20.92
N LYS A 95 12.28 12.74 -20.42
CA LYS A 95 13.66 12.72 -20.91
C LYS A 95 14.54 11.68 -20.22
N ALA A 96 14.10 11.21 -19.07
CA ALA A 96 14.85 10.26 -18.25
C ALA A 96 14.52 8.78 -18.55
N GLN A 97 13.51 8.52 -19.39
CA GLN A 97 13.05 7.14 -19.65
C GLN A 97 14.14 6.24 -20.22
N ASP A 98 14.96 6.77 -21.14
CA ASP A 98 16.02 6.02 -21.81
C ASP A 98 17.43 6.23 -21.23
N LEU A 99 17.53 7.06 -20.17
CA LEU A 99 18.83 7.35 -19.57
C LEU A 99 19.25 6.25 -18.59
N PRO A 100 20.55 5.89 -18.58
CA PRO A 100 21.05 4.88 -17.66
C PRO A 100 21.00 5.39 -16.23
N LEU A 101 20.29 4.63 -15.38
CA LEU A 101 20.16 4.91 -13.96
C LEU A 101 21.43 4.47 -13.22
N TRP A 102 21.83 5.23 -12.22
CA TRP A 102 22.92 4.84 -11.34
C TRP A 102 22.43 3.90 -10.26
N THR A 103 23.16 2.81 -10.01
CA THR A 103 22.81 1.81 -9.01
C THR A 103 23.87 1.71 -7.93
N LEU A 104 23.43 1.32 -6.72
CA LEU A 104 24.29 1.01 -5.59
C LEU A 104 24.57 -0.50 -5.56
N ARG A 105 25.84 -0.87 -5.60
CA ARG A 105 26.24 -2.26 -5.46
C ARG A 105 26.65 -2.57 -4.02
N THR A 106 26.03 -3.58 -3.43
CA THR A 106 26.39 -4.04 -2.09
C THR A 106 27.62 -4.94 -2.11
N GLN A 107 28.26 -5.13 -0.95
CA GLN A 107 29.37 -6.07 -0.81
C GLN A 107 29.00 -7.52 -1.17
N LYS A 108 27.72 -7.88 -1.09
CA LYS A 108 27.17 -9.18 -1.46
C LYS A 108 26.88 -9.31 -2.97
N GLY A 109 27.23 -8.30 -3.76
CA GLY A 109 27.05 -8.29 -5.20
C GLY A 109 25.64 -7.92 -5.68
N LYS A 110 24.72 -7.57 -4.79
CA LYS A 110 23.36 -7.12 -5.15
C LYS A 110 23.36 -5.65 -5.58
N ASN A 111 22.54 -5.34 -6.57
CA ASN A 111 22.39 -4.00 -7.14
C ASN A 111 21.04 -3.42 -6.76
N TYR A 112 21.02 -2.23 -6.19
CA TYR A 112 19.81 -1.53 -5.79
C TYR A 112 19.72 -0.17 -6.47
N LEU A 113 18.52 0.22 -6.88
CA LEU A 113 18.24 1.57 -7.35
C LEU A 113 18.04 2.49 -6.14
N PRO A 114 18.91 3.50 -5.92
CA PRO A 114 18.67 4.49 -4.88
C PRO A 114 17.57 5.45 -5.30
N ILE A 115 16.64 5.67 -4.39
CA ILE A 115 15.50 6.59 -4.54
C ILE A 115 15.54 7.57 -3.39
N PHE A 116 15.42 8.86 -3.70
CA PHE A 116 15.42 9.90 -2.70
C PHE A 116 14.02 10.53 -2.59
N THR A 117 13.52 10.60 -1.37
CA THR A 117 12.20 11.13 -1.05
C THR A 117 12.17 12.66 -0.99
N SER A 118 13.33 13.30 -0.96
CA SER A 118 13.45 14.76 -0.96
C SER A 118 14.81 15.21 -1.50
N VAL A 119 14.91 16.48 -1.87
CA VAL A 119 16.18 17.12 -2.24
C VAL A 119 17.19 17.02 -1.10
N LYS A 120 16.74 17.20 0.13
CA LYS A 120 17.56 17.12 1.33
C LYS A 120 18.21 15.74 1.51
N THR A 121 17.47 14.67 1.28
CA THR A 121 18.02 13.30 1.39
C THR A 121 18.97 12.98 0.25
N ALA A 122 18.74 13.53 -0.94
CA ALA A 122 19.67 13.39 -2.08
C ALA A 122 20.97 14.16 -1.91
N GLU A 123 20.96 15.31 -1.24
CA GLU A 123 22.14 16.13 -0.96
C GLU A 123 22.97 15.64 0.24
N ALA A 124 22.47 14.67 0.98
CA ALA A 124 23.15 14.15 2.17
C ALA A 124 24.55 13.56 1.88
N ASP A 125 24.77 13.04 0.67
CA ASP A 125 26.08 12.55 0.21
C ASP A 125 26.61 13.38 -0.96
N ARG A 126 27.84 13.86 -0.84
CA ARG A 126 28.49 14.69 -1.86
C ARG A 126 28.67 13.98 -3.21
N GLY A 127 28.93 12.67 -3.18
CA GLY A 127 29.11 11.88 -4.41
C GLY A 127 27.82 11.74 -5.19
N THR A 128 26.72 11.58 -4.48
CA THR A 128 25.37 11.50 -5.05
C THR A 128 24.87 12.88 -5.47
N ALA A 129 25.08 13.91 -4.66
CA ALA A 129 24.71 15.30 -4.95
C ALA A 129 25.39 15.85 -6.21
N ALA A 130 26.59 15.33 -6.57
CA ALA A 130 27.29 15.72 -7.80
C ALA A 130 26.73 15.05 -9.07
N ARG A 131 25.78 14.10 -8.95
CA ARG A 131 25.18 13.40 -10.07
C ARG A 131 23.92 14.12 -10.56
N PRO A 132 23.64 14.08 -11.86
CA PRO A 132 22.34 14.53 -12.33
C PRO A 132 21.23 13.65 -11.77
N MET A 133 20.14 14.26 -11.35
CA MET A 133 18.95 13.58 -10.84
C MET A 133 17.83 13.65 -11.86
N ALA A 134 17.13 12.54 -12.00
CA ALA A 134 15.86 12.49 -12.72
C ALA A 134 14.70 12.51 -11.73
N GLU A 135 13.63 13.18 -12.11
CA GLU A 135 12.35 13.13 -11.42
C GLU A 135 11.48 12.07 -12.09
N LEU A 136 11.22 10.97 -11.39
CA LEU A 136 10.38 9.87 -11.87
C LEU A 136 9.16 9.69 -10.96
N LEU A 137 8.07 9.16 -11.50
CA LEU A 137 7.01 8.62 -10.66
C LEU A 137 7.54 7.43 -9.86
N LEU A 138 7.12 7.30 -8.61
CA LEU A 138 7.53 6.19 -7.76
C LEU A 138 7.19 4.84 -8.40
N VAL A 139 6.00 4.75 -9.01
CA VAL A 139 5.54 3.57 -9.75
C VAL A 139 6.48 3.22 -10.91
N ASP A 140 6.91 4.21 -11.70
CA ASP A 140 7.81 4.00 -12.83
C ASP A 140 9.20 3.57 -12.38
N ALA A 141 9.71 4.14 -11.29
CA ALA A 141 10.99 3.76 -10.72
C ALA A 141 10.95 2.30 -10.21
N MET A 142 9.88 1.89 -9.54
CA MET A 142 9.69 0.50 -9.11
C MET A 142 9.54 -0.46 -10.29
N GLN A 143 8.76 -0.09 -11.32
CA GLN A 143 8.57 -0.90 -12.52
C GLN A 143 9.88 -1.12 -13.27
N LYS A 144 10.71 -0.07 -13.44
CA LYS A 144 12.04 -0.17 -14.06
C LYS A 144 12.94 -1.19 -13.34
N VAL A 145 12.84 -1.29 -12.02
CA VAL A 145 13.59 -2.29 -11.24
C VAL A 145 13.07 -3.70 -11.53
N LEU A 146 11.76 -3.89 -11.60
CA LEU A 146 11.15 -5.20 -11.88
C LEU A 146 11.42 -5.68 -13.31
N ASP A 147 11.44 -4.75 -14.28
CA ASP A 147 11.74 -5.06 -15.68
C ASP A 147 13.24 -5.33 -15.90
N SER A 148 14.10 -4.86 -15.00
CA SER A 148 15.54 -5.07 -15.08
C SER A 148 15.95 -6.40 -14.45
N LYS A 149 16.75 -7.17 -15.19
CA LYS A 149 17.38 -8.40 -14.66
C LYS A 149 18.64 -8.12 -13.82
N GLU A 150 19.08 -6.87 -13.78
CA GLU A 150 20.35 -6.48 -13.15
C GLU A 150 20.13 -5.81 -11.78
N MET A 151 18.89 -5.46 -11.43
CA MET A 151 18.53 -4.80 -10.19
C MET A 151 17.77 -5.75 -9.26
N ASP A 152 18.18 -5.80 -8.00
CA ASP A 152 17.60 -6.66 -6.96
C ASP A 152 16.49 -5.97 -6.15
N GLY A 153 16.35 -4.64 -6.29
CA GLY A 153 15.37 -3.85 -5.56
C GLY A 153 15.69 -2.36 -5.53
N ILE A 154 15.03 -1.65 -4.62
CA ILE A 154 15.26 -0.22 -4.37
C ILE A 154 15.83 -0.01 -2.97
N VAL A 155 16.53 1.10 -2.78
CA VAL A 155 16.89 1.62 -1.46
C VAL A 155 16.40 3.05 -1.33
N LEU A 156 15.56 3.29 -0.34
CA LEU A 156 15.03 4.62 -0.02
C LEU A 156 16.02 5.35 0.87
N ASP A 157 16.35 6.59 0.51
CA ASP A 157 17.20 7.53 1.26
C ASP A 157 18.49 6.91 1.83
N PRO A 158 19.36 6.30 0.99
CA PRO A 158 20.46 5.43 1.40
C PRO A 158 21.49 6.09 2.35
N TRP A 159 21.58 7.42 2.36
CA TRP A 159 22.61 8.16 3.11
C TRP A 159 22.10 8.79 4.40
N THR A 160 20.85 8.59 4.73
CA THR A 160 20.22 9.11 5.95
C THR A 160 19.60 7.95 6.75
N THR A 161 18.31 7.83 6.73
CA THR A 161 17.57 6.72 7.32
C THR A 161 17.12 5.80 6.19
N SER A 162 17.89 4.73 5.94
CA SER A 162 17.67 3.90 4.76
C SER A 162 16.69 2.75 5.01
N ALA A 163 15.87 2.48 4.01
CA ALA A 163 15.08 1.26 3.92
C ALA A 163 15.31 0.57 2.58
N THR A 164 15.56 -0.73 2.61
CA THR A 164 15.77 -1.54 1.40
C THR A 164 14.55 -2.40 1.14
N LEU A 165 14.03 -2.34 -0.08
CA LEU A 165 12.91 -3.13 -0.55
C LEU A 165 13.39 -4.00 -1.71
N ASP A 166 13.28 -5.31 -1.56
CA ASP A 166 13.65 -6.24 -2.63
C ASP A 166 12.55 -6.31 -3.72
N ALA A 167 12.89 -6.94 -4.85
CA ALA A 167 11.97 -7.05 -5.98
C ALA A 167 10.66 -7.77 -5.63
N SER A 168 10.67 -8.69 -4.65
CA SER A 168 9.47 -9.39 -4.20
C SER A 168 8.49 -8.45 -3.50
N LEU A 169 9.00 -7.57 -2.62
CA LEU A 169 8.18 -6.55 -1.96
C LEU A 169 7.66 -5.51 -2.94
N LEU A 170 8.49 -5.08 -3.91
CA LEU A 170 8.07 -4.16 -4.96
C LEU A 170 6.95 -4.74 -5.81
N ASN A 171 7.08 -5.99 -6.20
CA ASN A 171 6.05 -6.70 -6.95
C ASN A 171 4.75 -6.79 -6.15
N GLY A 172 4.86 -7.10 -4.84
CA GLY A 172 3.70 -7.12 -3.94
C GLY A 172 3.01 -5.75 -3.83
N LEU A 173 3.77 -4.66 -3.69
CA LEU A 173 3.24 -3.29 -3.62
C LEU A 173 2.53 -2.88 -4.91
N LEU A 174 3.17 -3.10 -6.07
CA LEU A 174 2.61 -2.71 -7.36
C LEU A 174 1.37 -3.53 -7.75
N HIS A 175 1.32 -4.80 -7.35
CA HIS A 175 0.13 -5.63 -7.60
C HIS A 175 -0.98 -5.36 -6.57
N ALA A 176 -0.64 -5.08 -5.29
CA ALA A 176 -1.64 -4.66 -4.32
C ALA A 176 -2.33 -3.34 -4.71
N SER A 177 -1.60 -2.43 -5.36
CA SER A 177 -2.16 -1.17 -5.89
C SER A 177 -2.95 -1.35 -7.20
N ARG A 178 -2.73 -2.45 -7.93
CA ARG A 178 -3.40 -2.77 -9.21
C ARG A 178 -4.52 -3.78 -9.09
N ASP A 179 -4.67 -4.45 -7.95
CA ASP A 179 -5.79 -5.37 -7.69
C ASP A 179 -7.14 -4.63 -7.53
N THR A 180 -7.20 -3.32 -7.88
CA THR A 180 -8.46 -2.57 -8.08
C THR A 180 -9.23 -3.04 -9.32
N ASP A 181 -8.67 -3.95 -10.13
CA ASP A 181 -9.35 -4.56 -11.28
C ASP A 181 -10.18 -5.81 -10.91
N GLU A 182 -10.17 -6.25 -9.65
CA GLU A 182 -11.09 -7.31 -9.23
C GLU A 182 -12.54 -6.77 -9.22
N PRO A 183 -13.49 -7.50 -9.84
CA PRO A 183 -14.88 -7.06 -9.89
C PRO A 183 -15.41 -6.70 -8.50
N GLY A 184 -15.99 -5.51 -8.36
CA GLY A 184 -16.58 -5.03 -7.11
C GLY A 184 -15.63 -4.35 -6.12
N GLU A 185 -14.33 -4.21 -6.42
CA GLU A 185 -13.38 -3.53 -5.54
C GLU A 185 -13.65 -2.02 -5.48
N GLU A 186 -13.90 -1.41 -6.64
CA GLU A 186 -14.22 0.01 -6.73
C GLU A 186 -15.50 0.35 -5.94
N GLU A 187 -16.52 -0.48 -6.06
CA GLU A 187 -17.77 -0.34 -5.32
C GLU A 187 -17.56 -0.56 -3.82
N LEU A 188 -16.74 -1.55 -3.44
CA LEU A 188 -16.38 -1.77 -2.03
C LEU A 188 -15.68 -0.55 -1.43
N HIS A 189 -14.77 0.05 -2.17
CA HIS A 189 -14.05 1.25 -1.76
C HIS A 189 -15.00 2.47 -1.62
N LYS A 190 -15.86 2.71 -2.62
CA LYS A 190 -16.89 3.76 -2.56
C LYS A 190 -17.83 3.55 -1.38
N GLY A 191 -18.24 2.32 -1.13
CA GLY A 191 -19.05 1.96 0.02
C GLY A 191 -18.38 2.29 1.35
N SER A 192 -17.09 1.99 1.47
CA SER A 192 -16.30 2.31 2.67
C SER A 192 -16.13 3.81 2.86
N GLN A 193 -15.92 4.57 1.79
CA GLN A 193 -15.85 6.04 1.85
C GLN A 193 -17.19 6.65 2.28
N ALA A 194 -18.30 6.18 1.72
CA ALA A 194 -19.65 6.63 2.08
C ALA A 194 -19.97 6.31 3.55
N ALA A 195 -19.62 5.11 4.03
CA ALA A 195 -19.79 4.71 5.43
C ALA A 195 -18.99 5.60 6.39
N LEU A 196 -17.74 5.95 6.03
CA LEU A 196 -16.90 6.87 6.80
C LEU A 196 -17.46 8.29 6.83
N ALA A 197 -18.14 8.71 5.76
CA ALA A 197 -18.82 10.00 5.68
C ALA A 197 -20.18 10.01 6.39
N GLY A 198 -20.66 8.85 6.90
CA GLY A 198 -21.97 8.70 7.52
C GLY A 198 -23.14 8.64 6.52
N GLN A 199 -22.83 8.47 5.24
CA GLN A 199 -23.80 8.35 4.14
C GLN A 199 -24.24 6.89 4.00
N TRP A 200 -25.01 6.41 4.98
CA TRP A 200 -25.33 4.99 5.13
C TRP A 200 -26.15 4.41 3.98
N ALA A 201 -27.00 5.21 3.34
CA ALA A 201 -27.78 4.77 2.19
C ALA A 201 -26.89 4.52 0.96
N ASP A 202 -25.93 5.40 0.72
CA ASP A 202 -24.96 5.25 -0.38
C ASP A 202 -24.00 4.09 -0.10
N ALA A 203 -23.55 3.94 1.16
CA ALA A 203 -22.71 2.83 1.58
C ALA A 203 -23.39 1.48 1.33
N LEU A 204 -24.68 1.34 1.69
CA LEU A 204 -25.46 0.14 1.42
C LEU A 204 -25.51 -0.18 -0.06
N HIS A 205 -25.83 0.82 -0.88
CA HIS A 205 -25.95 0.66 -2.33
C HIS A 205 -24.64 0.16 -2.95
N TYR A 206 -23.52 0.78 -2.59
CA TYR A 206 -22.21 0.36 -3.09
C TYR A 206 -21.79 -1.03 -2.59
N TYR A 207 -22.06 -1.35 -1.32
CA TYR A 207 -21.75 -2.70 -0.81
C TYR A 207 -22.64 -3.77 -1.45
N GLU A 208 -23.90 -3.47 -1.78
CA GLU A 208 -24.77 -4.39 -2.55
C GLU A 208 -24.19 -4.65 -3.93
N GLN A 209 -23.73 -3.61 -4.64
CA GLN A 209 -23.11 -3.76 -5.96
C GLN A 209 -21.80 -4.58 -5.88
N ALA A 210 -20.97 -4.32 -4.89
CA ALA A 210 -19.74 -5.08 -4.67
C ALA A 210 -20.03 -6.56 -4.34
N ALA A 211 -21.05 -6.83 -3.54
CA ALA A 211 -21.47 -8.17 -3.18
C ALA A 211 -22.05 -8.94 -4.39
N GLU A 212 -22.79 -8.28 -5.29
CA GLU A 212 -23.27 -8.85 -6.54
C GLU A 212 -22.12 -9.24 -7.47
N GLN A 213 -21.02 -8.52 -7.42
CA GLN A 213 -19.78 -8.83 -8.16
C GLN A 213 -18.90 -9.90 -7.46
N GLY A 214 -19.39 -10.48 -6.35
CA GLY A 214 -18.75 -11.61 -5.68
C GLY A 214 -17.83 -11.25 -4.52
N ARG A 215 -17.79 -9.98 -4.08
CA ARG A 215 -16.96 -9.56 -2.95
C ARG A 215 -17.54 -10.03 -1.61
N ALA A 216 -16.84 -10.97 -0.99
CA ALA A 216 -17.24 -11.51 0.33
C ALA A 216 -17.17 -10.44 1.43
N GLU A 217 -16.19 -9.55 1.36
CA GLU A 217 -16.00 -8.45 2.30
C GLU A 217 -17.20 -7.49 2.29
N ALA A 218 -17.81 -7.24 1.12
CA ALA A 218 -19.02 -6.43 1.01
C ALA A 218 -20.21 -7.04 1.75
N LEU A 219 -20.34 -8.38 1.72
CA LEU A 219 -21.37 -9.08 2.49
C LEU A 219 -21.16 -8.92 4.00
N SER A 220 -19.91 -8.87 4.46
CA SER A 220 -19.59 -8.61 5.86
C SER A 220 -19.99 -7.20 6.29
N MET A 221 -19.68 -6.20 5.46
CA MET A 221 -20.04 -4.81 5.71
C MET A 221 -21.57 -4.62 5.71
N LEU A 222 -22.29 -5.25 4.77
CA LEU A 222 -23.75 -5.27 4.77
C LEU A 222 -24.32 -5.89 6.04
N GLY A 223 -23.70 -6.99 6.50
CA GLY A 223 -24.07 -7.63 7.76
C GLY A 223 -23.92 -6.70 8.95
N GLU A 224 -22.84 -5.93 9.01
CA GLU A 224 -22.60 -4.96 10.07
C GLU A 224 -23.62 -3.81 10.07
N LEU A 225 -23.90 -3.23 8.91
CA LEU A 225 -24.92 -2.17 8.76
C LEU A 225 -26.32 -2.68 9.18
N LEU A 226 -26.67 -3.90 8.83
CA LEU A 226 -27.93 -4.53 9.24
C LEU A 226 -27.98 -4.84 10.74
N TYR A 227 -26.85 -5.22 11.34
CA TYR A 227 -26.79 -5.51 12.76
C TYR A 227 -26.91 -4.26 13.61
N GLU A 228 -26.26 -3.17 13.19
CA GLU A 228 -26.32 -1.88 13.86
C GLU A 228 -27.58 -1.07 13.54
N GLY A 229 -28.20 -1.32 12.39
CA GLY A 229 -29.33 -0.55 11.89
C GLY A 229 -28.94 0.78 11.28
N LYS A 230 -27.74 0.85 10.69
CA LYS A 230 -27.23 2.04 10.01
C LYS A 230 -27.77 2.10 8.57
N GLY A 231 -28.54 3.13 8.25
CA GLY A 231 -29.17 3.30 6.94
C GLY A 231 -30.31 2.32 6.61
N VAL A 232 -30.49 1.26 7.39
CA VAL A 232 -31.53 0.24 7.24
C VAL A 232 -32.15 -0.11 8.59
N ARG A 233 -33.32 -0.74 8.54
CA ARG A 233 -33.94 -1.29 9.75
C ARG A 233 -33.03 -2.39 10.33
N ARG A 234 -32.70 -2.27 11.60
CA ARG A 234 -31.89 -3.25 12.33
C ARG A 234 -32.47 -4.66 12.22
N SER A 235 -31.67 -5.61 11.82
CA SER A 235 -32.06 -7.01 11.68
C SER A 235 -30.87 -7.97 11.92
N ALA A 236 -30.72 -8.44 13.15
CA ALA A 236 -29.68 -9.42 13.50
C ALA A 236 -29.82 -10.74 12.72
N VAL A 237 -31.06 -11.11 12.32
CA VAL A 237 -31.26 -12.33 11.52
C VAL A 237 -30.69 -12.19 10.11
N GLN A 238 -30.91 -11.04 9.47
CA GLN A 238 -30.37 -10.76 8.15
C GLN A 238 -28.85 -10.57 8.21
N ALA A 239 -28.33 -9.88 9.23
CA ALA A 239 -26.91 -9.73 9.46
C ALA A 239 -26.19 -11.08 9.54
N ARG A 240 -26.68 -12.02 10.36
CA ARG A 240 -26.13 -13.39 10.45
C ARG A 240 -26.15 -14.10 9.10
N ARG A 241 -27.19 -13.91 8.29
CA ARG A 241 -27.26 -14.52 6.96
C ARG A 241 -26.18 -13.97 6.03
N MET A 242 -25.90 -12.67 6.08
CA MET A 242 -24.84 -12.03 5.30
C MET A 242 -23.47 -12.51 5.77
N TRP A 243 -23.20 -12.46 7.07
CA TRP A 243 -21.94 -12.95 7.65
C TRP A 243 -21.71 -14.44 7.36
N LYS A 244 -22.75 -15.27 7.39
CA LYS A 244 -22.61 -16.70 7.06
C LYS A 244 -22.16 -16.89 5.61
N LYS A 245 -22.78 -16.18 4.65
CA LYS A 245 -22.36 -16.22 3.25
C LYS A 245 -20.93 -15.72 3.05
N ALA A 246 -20.56 -14.64 3.71
CA ALA A 246 -19.20 -14.10 3.65
C ALA A 246 -18.17 -15.06 4.25
N ALA A 247 -18.48 -15.68 5.38
CA ALA A 247 -17.61 -16.68 6.03
C ALA A 247 -17.45 -17.95 5.16
N GLU A 248 -18.50 -18.40 4.49
CA GLU A 248 -18.45 -19.52 3.52
C GLU A 248 -17.55 -19.16 2.32
N ALA A 249 -17.47 -17.89 1.94
CA ALA A 249 -16.54 -17.39 0.93
C ALA A 249 -15.13 -17.07 1.47
N GLY A 250 -14.88 -17.35 2.76
CA GLY A 250 -13.56 -17.23 3.37
C GLY A 250 -13.26 -15.89 4.05
N ASP A 251 -14.25 -15.01 4.20
CA ASP A 251 -14.03 -13.74 4.88
C ASP A 251 -13.89 -13.90 6.40
N VAL A 252 -12.73 -13.47 6.92
CA VAL A 252 -12.35 -13.60 8.33
C VAL A 252 -13.17 -12.65 9.22
N LEU A 253 -13.53 -11.47 8.74
CA LEU A 253 -14.31 -10.50 9.52
C LEU A 253 -15.71 -11.04 9.81
N ALA A 254 -16.33 -11.69 8.82
CA ALA A 254 -17.60 -12.37 9.01
C ALA A 254 -17.51 -13.51 10.04
N MET A 255 -16.44 -14.28 10.03
CA MET A 255 -16.20 -15.35 11.01
C MET A 255 -16.12 -14.79 12.44
N ILE A 256 -15.42 -13.67 12.60
CA ILE A 256 -15.30 -12.97 13.90
C ILE A 256 -16.67 -12.43 14.33
N ALA A 257 -17.39 -11.73 13.44
CA ALA A 257 -18.70 -11.16 13.74
C ALA A 257 -19.72 -12.23 14.15
N LEU A 258 -19.72 -13.41 13.51
CA LEU A 258 -20.54 -14.55 13.91
C LEU A 258 -20.16 -15.10 15.28
N GLY A 259 -18.84 -15.15 15.58
CA GLY A 259 -18.34 -15.56 16.88
C GLY A 259 -18.81 -14.65 18.01
N ASP A 260 -18.68 -13.35 17.81
CA ASP A 260 -19.08 -12.30 18.75
C ASP A 260 -20.61 -12.32 19.00
N ASP A 261 -21.38 -12.45 17.93
CA ASP A 261 -22.86 -12.56 18.06
C ASP A 261 -23.30 -13.84 18.79
N CYS A 262 -22.59 -14.96 18.57
CA CYS A 262 -22.84 -16.19 19.31
C CYS A 262 -22.52 -16.03 20.81
N MET A 263 -21.44 -15.36 21.15
CA MET A 263 -21.09 -15.08 22.55
C MET A 263 -22.09 -14.14 23.21
N ALA A 264 -22.49 -13.06 22.52
CA ALA A 264 -23.45 -12.08 23.00
C ALA A 264 -24.86 -12.69 23.21
N SER A 265 -25.25 -13.67 22.37
CA SER A 265 -26.55 -14.33 22.46
C SER A 265 -26.63 -15.46 23.48
N GLY A 266 -25.54 -15.80 24.18
CA GLY A 266 -25.45 -16.91 25.14
C GLY A 266 -25.66 -18.29 24.52
N LYS A 267 -25.74 -18.38 23.21
CA LYS A 267 -25.81 -19.61 22.44
C LYS A 267 -24.37 -19.95 22.06
N GLY A 268 -23.74 -20.82 22.83
CA GLY A 268 -22.40 -21.32 22.50
C GLY A 268 -22.33 -21.82 21.04
N PRO A 269 -21.14 -21.80 20.41
CA PRO A 269 -21.00 -21.95 18.98
C PRO A 269 -21.53 -23.30 18.49
N GLU A 270 -22.65 -23.29 17.78
CA GLU A 270 -23.12 -24.44 16.99
C GLU A 270 -22.20 -24.73 15.79
N ILE A 271 -21.29 -23.80 15.47
CA ILE A 271 -20.34 -23.90 14.34
C ILE A 271 -19.35 -25.06 14.52
N GLY A 272 -19.08 -25.52 15.75
CA GLY A 272 -18.19 -26.67 16.01
C GLY A 272 -18.87 -28.04 15.88
N ARG A 273 -20.21 -28.11 15.84
CA ARG A 273 -20.90 -29.41 15.84
C ARG A 273 -21.24 -29.97 14.46
N ALA A 274 -21.36 -29.10 13.44
CA ALA A 274 -21.65 -29.53 12.06
C ALA A 274 -20.38 -30.05 11.34
N SER A 275 -19.23 -29.47 11.59
CA SER A 275 -17.99 -29.83 10.88
C SER A 275 -17.33 -31.12 11.44
N CYS A 276 -17.66 -31.53 12.65
CA CYS A 276 -17.16 -32.79 13.23
C CYS A 276 -18.00 -34.05 12.89
N ARG A 277 -19.21 -33.90 12.33
CA ARG A 277 -20.07 -35.02 11.95
C ARG A 277 -19.89 -35.54 10.52
N GLU A 278 -19.18 -34.84 9.68
CA GLU A 278 -18.93 -35.22 8.27
C GLU A 278 -17.54 -35.82 8.02
N ARG A 279 -16.75 -36.07 9.08
CA ARG A 279 -15.46 -36.77 8.95
C ARG A 279 -15.39 -37.98 9.90
N VAL A 280 -16.27 -38.93 9.69
CA VAL A 280 -16.07 -40.34 10.10
C VAL A 280 -16.58 -41.23 9.00
#